data_f0b90ae7dc9f764a3fe86f29c9087e9c
#
_entry.id   f0b90ae7dc9f764a3fe86f29c9087e9c
#
_cell.length_a   1.000
_cell.length_b   1.000
_cell.length_c   1.000
_cell.angle_alpha   90.00
_cell.angle_beta   90.00
_cell.angle_gamma   90.00
#
_symmetry.space_group_name_H-M   'P 1'
#
loop_
_entity.id
_entity.type
_entity.pdbx_description
1 polymer ?
#
loop_
_entity_poly.entity_id
_entity_poly.type
_entity_poly.pdbx_seq_one_letter_code
_entity_poly.pdbx_strand_id
1 'polypeptide(L)'
;MNTRPKNPANARNLNACVIGSSGSGKTRFWLTPQLLQAHSSYVVVDPKGGTLSQCGHFLQRKKGYKIKVFNSIDFSKSMHYNRATCSPLKRWRTALFQSVL
;
A
#
# COMPACT_ATOMS: atom_id res chain seq x y z
N MET A 1 -10.10 -10.05 1.05
CA MET A 1 -11.22 -10.38 0.13
C MET A 1 -10.63 -10.85 -1.19
N ASN A 2 -10.70 -12.12 -1.49
CA ASN A 2 -10.14 -12.66 -2.74
C ASN A 2 -11.29 -12.85 -3.73
N THR A 3 -11.49 -11.86 -4.59
CA THR A 3 -12.62 -11.82 -5.54
C THR A 3 -12.19 -12.09 -6.98
N ARG A 4 -11.07 -12.81 -7.17
CA ARG A 4 -10.64 -13.17 -8.52
C ARG A 4 -11.56 -14.28 -9.05
N PRO A 5 -12.36 -14.02 -10.09
CA PRO A 5 -13.16 -15.04 -10.72
C PRO A 5 -12.27 -16.09 -11.38
N LYS A 6 -12.72 -17.34 -11.43
CA LYS A 6 -11.99 -18.44 -12.08
C LYS A 6 -11.79 -18.20 -13.59
N ASN A 7 -12.72 -17.49 -14.23
CA ASN A 7 -12.64 -17.14 -15.64
C ASN A 7 -12.19 -15.68 -15.81
N PRO A 8 -11.03 -15.41 -16.46
CA PRO A 8 -10.52 -14.06 -16.67
C PRO A 8 -11.47 -13.17 -17.48
N ALA A 9 -12.29 -13.72 -18.37
CA ALA A 9 -13.27 -12.97 -19.15
C ALA A 9 -14.35 -12.30 -18.28
N ASN A 10 -14.61 -12.84 -17.10
CA ASN A 10 -15.57 -12.30 -16.14
C ASN A 10 -14.92 -11.42 -15.04
N ALA A 11 -13.65 -11.08 -15.21
CA ALA A 11 -12.93 -10.23 -14.27
C ALA A 11 -13.50 -8.82 -14.31
N ARG A 12 -14.26 -8.46 -13.28
CA ARG A 12 -14.75 -7.10 -13.07
C ARG A 12 -13.68 -6.26 -12.37
N ASN A 13 -13.83 -4.95 -12.47
CA ASN A 13 -13.04 -4.00 -11.70
C ASN A 13 -13.18 -4.28 -10.21
N LEU A 14 -12.04 -4.39 -9.52
CA LEU A 14 -11.98 -4.68 -8.07
C LEU A 14 -11.96 -3.41 -7.21
N ASN A 15 -12.36 -2.27 -7.76
CA ASN A 15 -12.45 -1.03 -7.00
C ASN A 15 -13.52 -1.18 -5.92
N ALA A 16 -13.14 -0.86 -4.68
CA ALA A 16 -14.04 -0.82 -3.54
C ALA A 16 -14.10 0.59 -2.98
N CYS A 17 -15.30 1.07 -2.71
CA CYS A 17 -15.55 2.34 -2.03
C CYS A 17 -16.02 2.05 -0.61
N VAL A 18 -15.27 2.54 0.38
CA VAL A 18 -15.59 2.36 1.80
C VAL A 18 -16.06 3.69 2.37
N ILE A 19 -17.33 3.78 2.70
CA ILE A 19 -17.96 5.00 3.21
C ILE A 19 -18.13 4.90 4.73
N GLY A 20 -17.87 5.99 5.42
CA GLY A 20 -18.04 6.08 6.87
C GLY A 20 -17.58 7.44 7.39
N SER A 21 -18.12 7.87 8.53
CA SER A 21 -17.75 9.11 9.21
C SER A 21 -16.32 9.07 9.75
N SER A 22 -15.81 10.20 10.23
CA SER A 22 -14.54 10.25 10.95
C SER A 22 -14.63 9.36 12.20
N GLY A 23 -13.57 8.61 12.49
CA GLY A 23 -13.55 7.70 13.63
C GLY A 23 -14.28 6.37 13.45
N SER A 24 -14.95 6.11 12.31
CA SER A 24 -15.67 4.85 12.06
C SER A 24 -14.77 3.61 11.89
N GLY A 25 -13.46 3.79 12.00
CA GLY A 25 -12.50 2.68 11.93
C GLY A 25 -12.17 2.18 10.53
N LYS A 26 -12.46 2.94 9.48
CA LYS A 26 -12.17 2.55 8.08
C LYS A 26 -10.73 2.06 7.89
N THR A 27 -9.78 2.81 8.40
CA THR A 27 -8.36 2.46 8.31
C THR A 27 -8.06 1.18 9.08
N ARG A 28 -8.54 1.10 10.32
CA ARG A 28 -8.25 -0.02 11.22
C ARG A 28 -8.88 -1.33 10.77
N PHE A 29 -10.15 -1.30 10.36
CA PHE A 29 -10.91 -2.52 10.10
C PHE A 29 -10.88 -2.94 8.62
N TRP A 30 -10.58 -2.03 7.71
CA TRP A 30 -10.53 -2.35 6.29
C TRP A 30 -9.14 -2.23 5.69
N LEU A 31 -8.48 -1.06 5.76
CA LEU A 31 -7.20 -0.83 5.10
C LEU A 31 -6.07 -1.68 5.72
N THR A 32 -5.95 -1.66 7.04
CA THR A 32 -4.89 -2.39 7.76
C THR A 32 -4.94 -3.89 7.48
N PRO A 33 -6.08 -4.60 7.59
CA PRO A 33 -6.16 -6.02 7.25
C PRO A 33 -5.83 -6.32 5.78
N GLN A 34 -6.20 -5.44 4.84
CA GLN A 34 -5.86 -5.61 3.42
C GLN A 34 -4.35 -5.54 3.19
N LEU A 35 -3.67 -4.61 3.83
CA LEU A 35 -2.21 -4.49 3.75
C LEU A 35 -1.50 -5.69 4.37
N LEU A 36 -1.99 -6.18 5.50
CA LEU A 36 -1.40 -7.32 6.22
C LEU A 36 -1.53 -8.65 5.45
N GLN A 37 -2.52 -8.78 4.58
CA GLN A 37 -2.63 -9.93 3.67
C GLN A 37 -1.44 -10.03 2.72
N ALA A 38 -0.82 -8.91 2.36
CA ALA A 38 0.43 -8.86 1.61
C ALA A 38 0.41 -9.70 0.32
N HIS A 39 -0.65 -9.60 -0.48
CA HIS A 39 -0.85 -10.40 -1.69
C HIS A 39 -0.39 -9.70 -2.98
N SER A 40 -0.17 -8.40 -2.96
CA SER A 40 0.22 -7.60 -4.14
C SER A 40 1.13 -6.43 -3.75
N SER A 41 1.57 -5.66 -4.73
CA SER A 41 2.19 -4.35 -4.48
C SER A 41 1.13 -3.32 -4.13
N TYR A 42 1.47 -2.38 -3.27
CA TYR A 42 0.54 -1.36 -2.76
C TYR A 42 1.07 0.04 -2.98
N VAL A 43 0.16 0.96 -3.28
CA VAL A 43 0.37 2.40 -3.18
C VAL A 43 -0.64 2.91 -2.17
N VAL A 44 -0.17 3.51 -1.09
CA VAL A 44 -1.01 3.95 0.03
C VAL A 44 -0.80 5.43 0.27
N VAL A 45 -1.90 6.18 0.25
CA VAL A 45 -1.90 7.58 0.68
C VAL A 45 -2.19 7.62 2.18
N ASP A 46 -1.21 8.03 2.97
CA ASP A 46 -1.29 8.06 4.43
C ASP A 46 -0.93 9.46 4.95
N PRO A 47 -1.90 10.38 5.02
CA PRO A 47 -1.66 11.77 5.40
C PRO A 47 -1.02 11.93 6.78
N LYS A 48 -1.31 11.03 7.69
CA LYS A 48 -0.85 11.08 9.09
C LYS A 48 0.36 10.19 9.39
N GLY A 49 0.80 9.36 8.43
CA GLY A 49 1.90 8.42 8.63
C GLY A 49 1.57 7.24 9.58
N GLY A 50 0.33 7.15 10.07
CA GLY A 50 -0.07 6.13 11.04
C GLY A 50 -0.10 4.73 10.49
N THR A 51 -0.51 4.56 9.24
CA THR A 51 -0.55 3.26 8.58
C THR A 51 0.85 2.71 8.34
N LEU A 52 1.77 3.58 7.94
CA LEU A 52 3.18 3.22 7.76
C LEU A 52 3.80 2.75 9.08
N SER A 53 3.57 3.47 10.17
CA SER A 53 4.08 3.11 11.50
C SER A 53 3.57 1.75 11.98
N GLN A 54 2.30 1.45 11.72
CA GLN A 54 1.67 0.21 12.18
C GLN A 54 2.04 -1.01 11.32
N CYS A 55 2.02 -0.85 10.01
CA CYS A 55 2.14 -1.97 9.07
C CYS A 55 3.52 -2.09 8.42
N GLY A 56 4.30 -0.99 8.35
CA GLY A 56 5.55 -0.96 7.61
C GLY A 56 6.57 -1.98 8.09
N HIS A 57 6.79 -2.04 9.39
CA HIS A 57 7.72 -3.01 9.98
C HIS A 57 7.33 -4.47 9.69
N PHE A 58 6.05 -4.79 9.78
CA PHE A 58 5.54 -6.12 9.47
C PHE A 58 5.73 -6.47 8.00
N LEU A 59 5.37 -5.57 7.10
CA LEU A 59 5.51 -5.77 5.66
C LEU A 59 6.97 -5.97 5.27
N GLN A 60 7.87 -5.17 5.83
CA GLN A 60 9.29 -5.25 5.53
C GLN A 60 9.92 -6.53 6.07
N ARG A 61 9.75 -6.83 7.36
CA ARG A 61 10.42 -7.98 8.01
C ARG A 61 9.76 -9.32 7.74
N LYS A 62 8.43 -9.39 7.83
CA LYS A 62 7.70 -10.67 7.71
C LYS A 62 7.37 -11.04 6.27
N LYS A 63 7.19 -10.07 5.39
CA LYS A 63 6.73 -10.29 4.02
C LYS A 63 7.77 -9.89 2.96
N GLY A 64 8.92 -9.35 3.35
CA GLY A 64 10.01 -8.98 2.44
C GLY A 64 9.66 -7.85 1.47
N TYR A 65 8.78 -6.92 1.88
CA TYR A 65 8.43 -5.76 1.06
C TYR A 65 9.54 -4.72 1.07
N LYS A 66 9.81 -4.15 -0.09
CA LYS A 66 10.60 -2.94 -0.20
C LYS A 66 9.67 -1.74 0.01
N ILE A 67 9.81 -1.08 1.14
CA ILE A 67 9.02 0.11 1.47
C ILE A 67 9.71 1.34 0.90
N LYS A 68 8.94 2.15 0.18
CA LYS A 68 9.36 3.47 -0.28
C LYS A 68 8.39 4.51 0.28
N VAL A 69 8.93 5.57 0.81
CA VAL A 69 8.15 6.69 1.36
C VAL A 69 8.36 7.91 0.49
N PHE A 70 7.28 8.49 0.03
CA PHE A 70 7.28 9.78 -0.66
C PHE A 70 6.65 10.82 0.27
N ASN A 71 7.44 11.79 0.71
CA ASN A 71 6.97 12.89 1.53
C ASN A 71 6.84 14.14 0.65
N SER A 72 5.61 14.64 0.50
CA SER A 72 5.33 15.80 -0.34
C SER A 72 5.53 17.16 0.35
N ILE A 73 5.69 17.16 1.68
CA ILE A 73 5.90 18.38 2.45
C ILE A 73 7.40 18.61 2.71
N ASP A 74 8.09 17.57 3.11
CA ASP A 74 9.52 17.61 3.40
C ASP A 74 10.27 16.66 2.46
N PHE A 75 10.72 17.21 1.33
CA PHE A 75 11.42 16.42 0.31
C PHE A 75 12.76 15.86 0.79
N SER A 76 13.34 16.41 1.85
CA SER A 76 14.59 15.89 2.43
C SER A 76 14.40 14.51 3.06
N LYS A 77 13.20 14.20 3.50
CA LYS A 77 12.80 12.88 4.05
C LYS A 77 12.18 11.95 3.04
N SER A 78 12.07 12.39 1.78
CA SER A 78 11.50 11.59 0.70
C SER A 78 12.54 10.69 0.08
N MET A 79 12.15 9.45 -0.24
CA MET A 79 13.00 8.56 -1.01
C MET A 79 12.94 8.90 -2.50
N HIS A 80 14.09 8.89 -3.16
CA HIS A 80 14.13 9.10 -4.59
C HIS A 80 13.48 7.95 -5.36
N TYR A 81 12.57 8.29 -6.25
CA TYR A 81 12.00 7.35 -7.21
C TYR A 81 12.76 7.48 -8.55
N ASN A 82 13.49 6.44 -8.91
CA ASN A 82 14.12 6.35 -10.21
C ASN A 82 13.38 5.29 -11.06
N ARG A 83 12.75 5.74 -12.13
CA ARG A 83 12.04 4.86 -13.06
C ARG A 83 12.98 3.87 -13.76
N ALA A 84 14.23 4.26 -13.99
CA ALA A 84 15.23 3.42 -14.64
C ALA A 84 15.70 2.22 -13.78
N THR A 85 15.53 2.27 -12.48
CA THR A 85 15.88 1.17 -11.56
C THR A 85 14.72 0.16 -11.37
N CYS A 86 13.58 0.36 -12.00
CA CYS A 86 12.51 -0.60 -12.07
C CYS A 86 12.88 -1.72 -13.04
N SER A 87 13.79 -2.60 -12.62
CA SER A 87 14.14 -3.79 -13.39
C SER A 87 12.91 -4.68 -13.58
N PRO A 88 12.49 -4.99 -14.82
CA PRO A 88 11.29 -5.78 -15.07
C PRO A 88 11.43 -7.25 -14.64
N LEU A 89 12.61 -7.69 -14.29
CA LEU A 89 12.94 -9.11 -14.04
C LEU A 89 12.92 -9.57 -12.59
N LYS A 90 12.74 -8.66 -11.62
CA LYS A 90 12.61 -9.05 -10.22
C LYS A 90 11.24 -8.66 -9.69
N ARG A 91 10.42 -9.64 -9.42
CA ARG A 91 9.07 -9.52 -8.81
C ARG A 91 9.19 -9.06 -7.34
N TRP A 92 9.68 -7.83 -7.14
CA TRP A 92 9.71 -7.24 -5.81
C TRP A 92 8.31 -6.74 -5.44
N ARG A 93 7.81 -7.23 -4.34
CA ARG A 93 6.62 -6.63 -3.74
C ARG A 93 7.03 -5.29 -3.15
N THR A 94 6.46 -4.23 -3.65
CA THR A 94 6.78 -2.85 -3.22
C THR A 94 5.55 -2.25 -2.57
N ALA A 95 5.72 -1.62 -1.43
CA ALA A 95 4.71 -0.76 -0.83
C ALA A 95 5.21 0.68 -0.87
N LEU A 96 4.48 1.53 -1.58
CA LEU A 96 4.73 2.97 -1.64
C LEU A 96 3.77 3.65 -0.68
N PHE A 97 4.31 4.41 0.26
CA PHE A 97 3.54 5.25 1.16
C PHE A 97 3.77 6.72 0.81
N GLN A 98 2.69 7.43 0.59
CA GLN A 98 2.72 8.86 0.42
C GLN A 98 2.30 9.50 1.75
N SER A 99 3.22 10.18 2.41
CA SER A 99 2.95 11.00 3.58
C SER A 99 2.73 12.44 3.18
N VAL A 100 1.72 13.06 3.73
CA VAL A 100 1.34 14.47 3.50
C VAL A 100 1.64 15.33 4.73
N LEU A 101 2.28 14.77 5.71
CA LEU A 101 2.72 15.50 6.91
C LEU A 101 4.20 15.73 6.92
#